data_faf7b173c564a23c9d7ecb5fdf980947
#
_entry.id   faf7b173c564a23c9d7ecb5fdf980947
#
_cell.length_a   1.000
_cell.length_b   1.000
_cell.length_c   1.000
_cell.angle_alpha   90.00
_cell.angle_beta   90.00
_cell.angle_gamma   90.00
#
_symmetry.space_group_name_H-M   'P 1'
#
loop_
_entity.id
_entity.type
_entity.pdbx_description
1 polymer ?
#
loop_
_entity_poly.entity_id
_entity_poly.type
_entity_poly.pdbx_seq_one_letter_code
_entity_poly.pdbx_strand_id
1 'polypeptide(L)'
;MGPDCGTGIISSIPIAFTNVVSPGNIGVVGASGTGIQEVTTIIDRLGGGVVHAIGTGGRDLSDKVGAITVKDAIVALENHEPTDVITVISKPPAKEVRDEVVELLQSISKPVVAIFLGEKPTSHEGKVYLAHTLEETAKIAVDLANDVAVKKNYFEALAKPAVPTLPEDKVVKGLYSGGTLASEAGMLISEALDLGGLVKAEGYVLKSHGYEVIDLGDDMYTQGRPHPMIDPDVRIEKIREYAQDEKTGIILFDVVLGYGAHEDMVGALLPAIEEARATAKEAGRDLYFVATVCGTTKDPQNYQSSVDRLKEGGVLVAESNAKAVQLALLLKGIEISEDDKEVVAYNGPTVD
;
A
#
# COMPACT_ATOMS: atom_id res chain seq x y z
N MET A 1 14.71 9.03 10.76
CA MET A 1 14.75 7.89 9.84
C MET A 1 15.49 6.77 10.53
N GLY A 2 14.88 5.60 10.58
CA GLY A 2 15.50 4.41 11.16
C GLY A 2 16.56 3.82 10.21
N PRO A 3 17.37 2.87 10.68
CA PRO A 3 18.56 2.41 9.95
C PRO A 3 18.26 1.68 8.64
N ASP A 4 17.05 1.18 8.42
CA ASP A 4 16.64 0.47 7.20
C ASP A 4 15.42 1.11 6.50
N CYS A 5 15.18 2.40 6.71
CA CYS A 5 14.14 3.15 6.02
C CYS A 5 14.68 4.41 5.35
N GLY A 6 14.53 4.48 4.04
CA GLY A 6 14.93 5.63 3.22
C GLY A 6 13.81 6.64 2.98
N THR A 7 12.67 6.58 3.68
CA THR A 7 11.51 7.45 3.45
C THR A 7 11.31 8.41 4.61
N GLY A 8 11.20 9.70 4.32
CA GLY A 8 10.96 10.72 5.35
C GLY A 8 10.45 12.04 4.80
N ILE A 9 9.65 12.73 5.60
CA ILE A 9 9.21 14.12 5.39
C ILE A 9 9.47 14.87 6.69
N ILE A 10 10.22 15.95 6.64
CA ILE A 10 10.52 16.78 7.82
C ILE A 10 10.12 18.21 7.52
N SER A 11 9.22 18.76 8.35
CA SER A 11 8.63 20.09 8.14
C SER A 11 8.11 20.28 6.70
N SER A 12 7.38 19.28 6.23
CA SER A 12 6.81 19.16 4.88
C SER A 12 7.83 19.11 3.74
N ILE A 13 9.13 18.93 4.05
CA ILE A 13 10.19 18.78 3.06
C ILE A 13 10.46 17.28 2.85
N PRO A 14 10.30 16.76 1.62
CA PRO A 14 10.59 15.36 1.31
C PRO A 14 12.08 15.06 1.38
N ILE A 15 12.46 13.92 1.96
CA ILE A 15 13.84 13.48 2.16
C ILE A 15 13.99 12.05 1.63
N ALA A 16 15.01 11.82 0.82
CA ALA A 16 15.36 10.53 0.22
C ALA A 16 14.24 9.95 -0.67
N PHE A 17 13.86 8.66 -0.51
CA PHE A 17 12.80 8.02 -1.29
C PHE A 17 11.42 8.49 -0.80
N THR A 18 10.91 9.57 -1.34
CA THR A 18 9.69 10.19 -0.82
C THR A 18 8.98 10.97 -1.91
N ASN A 19 7.66 11.02 -1.80
CA ASN A 19 6.80 11.81 -2.67
C ASN A 19 6.75 13.27 -2.22
N VAL A 20 6.42 14.15 -3.16
CA VAL A 20 6.14 15.56 -2.88
C VAL A 20 4.66 15.67 -2.52
N VAL A 21 4.36 16.02 -1.27
CA VAL A 21 3.00 16.18 -0.76
C VAL A 21 2.77 17.59 -0.23
N SER A 22 1.52 17.99 -0.08
CA SER A 22 1.14 19.29 0.49
C SER A 22 1.59 19.40 1.95
N PRO A 23 2.06 20.57 2.37
CA PRO A 23 2.18 20.89 3.79
C PRO A 23 0.83 20.80 4.50
N GLY A 24 0.84 20.34 5.75
CA GLY A 24 -0.38 20.23 6.56
C GLY A 24 -0.08 19.90 8.01
N ASN A 25 -1.02 19.27 8.67
CA ASN A 25 -1.02 19.01 10.11
C ASN A 25 -1.02 17.52 10.49
N ILE A 26 -0.87 16.62 9.52
CA ILE A 26 -0.81 15.18 9.80
C ILE A 26 0.64 14.75 9.97
N GLY A 27 0.94 14.16 11.12
CA GLY A 27 2.21 13.49 11.42
C GLY A 27 2.11 11.99 11.15
N VAL A 28 3.10 11.42 10.47
CA VAL A 28 3.12 10.01 10.10
C VAL A 28 4.35 9.34 10.68
N VAL A 29 4.17 8.18 11.30
CA VAL A 29 5.25 7.27 11.73
C VAL A 29 5.05 5.93 11.06
N GLY A 30 6.08 5.40 10.41
CA GLY A 30 5.93 4.12 9.75
C GLY A 30 7.18 3.25 9.78
N ALA A 31 6.99 2.00 10.13
CA ALA A 31 7.99 0.94 9.97
C ALA A 31 7.99 0.40 8.52
N SER A 32 7.64 1.25 7.57
CA SER A 32 7.43 0.90 6.18
C SER A 32 7.60 2.11 5.26
N GLY A 33 8.59 2.08 4.38
CA GLY A 33 8.80 3.16 3.41
C GLY A 33 7.62 3.34 2.47
N THR A 34 7.22 2.30 1.73
CA THR A 34 6.12 2.37 0.76
C THR A 34 4.75 2.51 1.39
N GLY A 35 4.56 2.03 2.62
CA GLY A 35 3.33 2.32 3.37
C GLY A 35 3.20 3.81 3.70
N ILE A 36 4.30 4.47 4.11
CA ILE A 36 4.33 5.92 4.28
C ILE A 36 4.01 6.62 2.96
N GLN A 37 4.65 6.22 1.86
CA GLN A 37 4.42 6.81 0.55
C GLN A 37 2.95 6.70 0.11
N GLU A 38 2.36 5.52 0.20
CA GLU A 38 0.96 5.30 -0.18
C GLU A 38 0.01 6.16 0.66
N VAL A 39 0.13 6.11 1.99
CA VAL A 39 -0.75 6.88 2.89
C VAL A 39 -0.58 8.38 2.67
N THR A 40 0.65 8.90 2.59
CA THR A 40 0.90 10.34 2.42
C THR A 40 0.45 10.85 1.06
N THR A 41 0.58 10.06 -0.01
CA THR A 41 0.10 10.44 -1.34
C THR A 41 -1.42 10.40 -1.44
N ILE A 42 -2.09 9.46 -0.78
CA ILE A 42 -3.55 9.44 -0.68
C ILE A 42 -4.05 10.64 0.15
N ILE A 43 -3.42 10.96 1.28
CA ILE A 43 -3.72 12.17 2.06
C ILE A 43 -3.66 13.41 1.17
N ASP A 44 -2.59 13.57 0.37
CA ASP A 44 -2.45 14.71 -0.55
C ASP A 44 -3.56 14.75 -1.61
N ARG A 45 -3.88 13.62 -2.21
CA ARG A 45 -4.95 13.53 -3.23
C ARG A 45 -6.36 13.80 -2.66
N LEU A 46 -6.56 13.56 -1.37
CA LEU A 46 -7.79 13.87 -0.64
C LEU A 46 -7.84 15.33 -0.17
N GLY A 47 -6.83 16.14 -0.49
CA GLY A 47 -6.74 17.56 -0.10
C GLY A 47 -6.20 17.79 1.31
N GLY A 48 -5.70 16.77 1.98
CA GLY A 48 -4.98 16.88 3.25
C GLY A 48 -3.50 17.27 3.04
N GLY A 49 -2.74 17.30 4.14
CA GLY A 49 -1.33 17.61 4.09
C GLY A 49 -0.53 16.99 5.23
N VAL A 50 0.77 16.83 5.02
CA VAL A 50 1.67 16.15 5.95
C VAL A 50 2.73 17.11 6.45
N VAL A 51 2.88 17.22 7.78
CA VAL A 51 3.94 18.02 8.40
C VAL A 51 5.22 17.22 8.58
N HIS A 52 5.10 16.00 9.08
CA HIS A 52 6.22 15.06 9.24
C HIS A 52 5.82 13.66 8.81
N ALA A 53 6.75 12.92 8.19
CA ALA A 53 6.67 11.49 8.06
C ALA A 53 8.02 10.88 8.47
N ILE A 54 8.00 10.02 9.48
CA ILE A 54 9.20 9.45 10.08
C ILE A 54 9.21 7.95 9.78
N GLY A 55 10.10 7.56 8.84
CA GLY A 55 10.34 6.15 8.55
C GLY A 55 11.29 5.54 9.57
N THR A 56 10.89 4.45 10.20
CA THR A 56 11.67 3.80 11.27
C THR A 56 12.34 2.50 10.81
N GLY A 57 11.84 1.92 9.71
CA GLY A 57 12.33 0.63 9.20
C GLY A 57 11.58 -0.58 9.75
N GLY A 58 11.49 -1.63 8.93
CA GLY A 58 10.66 -2.80 9.20
C GLY A 58 11.10 -3.64 10.40
N ARG A 59 12.36 -3.51 10.82
CA ARG A 59 12.91 -4.25 11.98
C ARG A 59 12.58 -3.62 13.32
N ASP A 60 12.17 -2.33 13.33
CA ASP A 60 11.91 -1.60 14.56
C ASP A 60 10.80 -2.26 15.41
N LEU A 61 9.77 -2.82 14.76
CA LEU A 61 8.64 -3.48 15.42
C LEU A 61 8.86 -4.97 15.72
N SER A 62 10.09 -5.46 15.59
CA SER A 62 10.44 -6.80 16.04
C SER A 62 10.54 -6.86 17.57
N ASP A 63 10.37 -8.06 18.14
CA ASP A 63 10.57 -8.34 19.57
C ASP A 63 11.97 -7.96 20.08
N LYS A 64 12.98 -8.06 19.21
CA LYS A 64 14.38 -7.72 19.54
C LYS A 64 14.62 -6.23 19.66
N VAL A 65 13.88 -5.40 18.94
CA VAL A 65 14.04 -3.93 18.94
C VAL A 65 12.97 -3.24 19.79
N GLY A 66 11.77 -3.78 19.84
CA GLY A 66 10.71 -3.30 20.74
C GLY A 66 10.16 -1.92 20.39
N ALA A 67 10.11 -1.55 19.10
CA ALA A 67 9.55 -0.30 18.59
C ALA A 67 10.20 0.97 19.17
N ILE A 68 11.49 0.96 19.48
CA ILE A 68 12.17 2.10 20.11
C ILE A 68 11.96 3.36 19.28
N THR A 69 12.27 3.32 17.97
CA THR A 69 12.17 4.51 17.12
C THR A 69 10.72 4.91 16.84
N VAL A 70 9.80 3.96 16.71
CA VAL A 70 8.36 4.24 16.56
C VAL A 70 7.83 4.96 17.81
N LYS A 71 8.14 4.47 19.01
CA LYS A 71 7.70 5.10 20.26
C LYS A 71 8.26 6.51 20.43
N ASP A 72 9.55 6.69 20.18
CA ASP A 72 10.19 8.02 20.23
C ASP A 72 9.56 9.00 19.23
N ALA A 73 9.28 8.54 18.00
CA ALA A 73 8.64 9.34 16.97
C ALA A 73 7.19 9.72 17.32
N ILE A 74 6.41 8.81 17.92
CA ILE A 74 5.06 9.11 18.43
C ILE A 74 5.13 10.22 19.47
N VAL A 75 6.03 10.11 20.46
CA VAL A 75 6.23 11.13 21.50
C VAL A 75 6.69 12.46 20.90
N ALA A 76 7.56 12.44 19.90
CA ALA A 76 8.00 13.65 19.20
C ALA A 76 6.83 14.35 18.48
N LEU A 77 5.97 13.59 17.78
CA LEU A 77 4.77 14.14 17.10
C LEU A 77 3.72 14.63 18.10
N GLU A 78 3.53 13.95 19.22
CA GLU A 78 2.65 14.43 20.30
C GLU A 78 3.08 15.81 20.83
N ASN A 79 4.39 16.03 21.00
CA ASN A 79 4.93 17.30 21.48
C ASN A 79 5.13 18.36 20.39
N HIS A 80 4.89 18.04 19.12
CA HIS A 80 5.04 18.96 18.00
C HIS A 80 3.73 19.73 17.78
N GLU A 81 3.69 21.01 18.14
CA GLU A 81 2.49 21.87 18.11
C GLU A 81 1.75 21.84 16.76
N PRO A 82 2.43 21.93 15.57
CA PRO A 82 1.75 21.90 14.28
C PRO A 82 1.20 20.51 13.86
N THR A 83 1.41 19.47 14.63
CA THR A 83 0.82 18.15 14.37
C THR A 83 -0.52 18.04 15.09
N ASP A 84 -1.61 17.87 14.35
CA ASP A 84 -2.95 17.70 14.94
C ASP A 84 -3.37 16.24 14.99
N VAL A 85 -2.93 15.41 14.03
CA VAL A 85 -3.27 13.99 13.93
C VAL A 85 -2.00 13.15 13.80
N ILE A 86 -1.95 12.02 14.49
CA ILE A 86 -0.86 11.05 14.36
C ILE A 86 -1.34 9.81 13.64
N THR A 87 -0.59 9.41 12.61
CA THR A 87 -0.85 8.22 11.81
C THR A 87 0.30 7.23 12.00
N VAL A 88 -0.02 5.98 12.38
CA VAL A 88 0.99 4.92 12.57
C VAL A 88 0.80 3.82 11.53
N ILE A 89 1.88 3.47 10.82
CA ILE A 89 1.86 2.46 9.77
C ILE A 89 2.88 1.37 10.10
N SER A 90 2.42 0.13 10.24
CA SER A 90 3.26 -1.00 10.58
C SER A 90 3.07 -2.16 9.61
N LYS A 91 4.17 -2.83 9.26
CA LYS A 91 4.12 -4.23 8.83
C LYS A 91 3.68 -5.09 10.02
N PRO A 92 3.31 -6.38 9.85
CA PRO A 92 2.91 -7.23 10.97
C PRO A 92 3.94 -7.18 12.10
N PRO A 93 3.59 -6.59 13.27
CA PRO A 93 4.52 -6.48 14.40
C PRO A 93 4.57 -7.76 15.23
N ALA A 94 5.56 -7.87 16.13
CA ALA A 94 5.47 -8.81 17.22
C ALA A 94 4.31 -8.40 18.15
N LYS A 95 3.53 -9.37 18.64
CA LYS A 95 2.29 -9.09 19.39
C LYS A 95 2.51 -8.18 20.59
N GLU A 96 3.50 -8.50 21.42
CA GLU A 96 3.82 -7.73 22.64
C GLU A 96 4.23 -6.30 22.28
N VAL A 97 5.02 -6.11 21.21
CA VAL A 97 5.45 -4.79 20.73
C VAL A 97 4.25 -3.99 20.18
N ARG A 98 3.34 -4.64 19.47
CA ARG A 98 2.09 -4.05 19.02
C ARG A 98 1.26 -3.53 20.18
N ASP A 99 1.09 -4.36 21.22
CA ASP A 99 0.29 -4.01 22.39
C ASP A 99 0.92 -2.83 23.16
N GLU A 100 2.25 -2.78 23.31
CA GLU A 100 2.97 -1.64 23.90
C GLU A 100 2.79 -0.34 23.09
N VAL A 101 2.84 -0.44 21.76
CA VAL A 101 2.62 0.73 20.87
C VAL A 101 1.19 1.25 21.04
N VAL A 102 0.19 0.37 21.04
CA VAL A 102 -1.21 0.78 21.25
C VAL A 102 -1.44 1.39 22.63
N GLU A 103 -0.82 0.84 23.69
CA GLU A 103 -0.88 1.44 25.02
C GLU A 103 -0.31 2.88 25.03
N LEU A 104 0.83 3.10 24.37
CA LEU A 104 1.38 4.45 24.20
C LEU A 104 0.40 5.35 23.43
N LEU A 105 -0.17 4.89 22.31
CA LEU A 105 -1.14 5.65 21.52
C LEU A 105 -2.40 6.01 22.31
N GLN A 106 -2.83 5.16 23.24
CA GLN A 106 -3.94 5.47 24.14
C GLN A 106 -3.59 6.55 25.18
N SER A 107 -2.31 6.75 25.49
CA SER A 107 -1.85 7.72 26.49
C SER A 107 -1.69 9.15 25.94
N ILE A 108 -1.48 9.34 24.61
CA ILE A 108 -1.27 10.64 24.01
C ILE A 108 -2.59 11.43 23.88
N SER A 109 -2.51 12.74 23.68
CA SER A 109 -3.70 13.63 23.66
C SER A 109 -4.31 13.78 22.26
N LYS A 110 -3.49 13.71 21.22
CA LYS A 110 -3.90 13.92 19.84
C LYS A 110 -4.70 12.73 19.27
N PRO A 111 -5.61 12.96 18.31
CA PRO A 111 -6.27 11.90 17.57
C PRO A 111 -5.25 10.99 16.85
N VAL A 112 -5.53 9.68 16.86
CA VAL A 112 -4.63 8.68 16.29
C VAL A 112 -5.38 7.73 15.38
N VAL A 113 -4.79 7.46 14.22
CA VAL A 113 -5.15 6.30 13.39
C VAL A 113 -3.93 5.38 13.24
N ALA A 114 -4.15 4.08 13.37
CA ALA A 114 -3.09 3.07 13.21
C ALA A 114 -3.52 1.94 12.27
N ILE A 115 -2.57 1.47 11.48
CA ILE A 115 -2.70 0.24 10.70
C ILE A 115 -1.56 -0.72 11.07
N PHE A 116 -1.94 -1.92 11.46
CA PHE A 116 -1.04 -3.05 11.66
C PHE A 116 -1.37 -4.08 10.57
N LEU A 117 -0.62 -4.04 9.47
CA LEU A 117 -0.89 -4.91 8.33
C LEU A 117 -0.91 -6.38 8.75
N GLY A 118 -1.91 -7.12 8.26
CA GLY A 118 -2.17 -8.50 8.67
C GLY A 118 -3.18 -8.63 9.80
N GLU A 119 -3.60 -7.51 10.44
CA GLU A 119 -4.73 -7.49 11.35
C GLU A 119 -6.01 -7.08 10.58
N LYS A 120 -7.12 -7.71 10.91
CA LYS A 120 -8.47 -7.32 10.50
C LYS A 120 -9.21 -6.78 11.71
N PRO A 121 -9.14 -5.48 12.00
CA PRO A 121 -9.76 -4.92 13.19
C PRO A 121 -11.29 -5.02 13.08
N THR A 122 -11.93 -5.50 14.14
CA THR A 122 -13.39 -5.56 14.29
C THR A 122 -13.92 -4.39 15.13
N SER A 123 -13.02 -3.68 15.81
CA SER A 123 -13.34 -2.49 16.62
C SER A 123 -12.12 -1.62 16.78
N HIS A 124 -12.34 -0.34 17.09
CA HIS A 124 -11.28 0.56 17.53
C HIS A 124 -10.86 0.23 18.97
N GLU A 125 -9.61 0.54 19.31
CA GLU A 125 -9.09 0.32 20.66
C GLU A 125 -9.02 1.65 21.42
N GLY A 126 -9.98 1.88 22.34
CA GLY A 126 -10.10 3.15 23.05
C GLY A 126 -10.29 4.32 22.07
N LYS A 127 -9.36 5.29 22.12
CA LYS A 127 -9.34 6.45 21.20
C LYS A 127 -8.47 6.23 19.96
N VAL A 128 -7.88 5.05 19.80
CA VAL A 128 -7.06 4.71 18.62
C VAL A 128 -7.97 4.15 17.54
N TYR A 129 -8.07 4.86 16.43
CA TYR A 129 -8.77 4.36 15.25
C TYR A 129 -7.90 3.32 14.56
N LEU A 130 -8.44 2.14 14.34
CA LEU A 130 -7.75 1.05 13.65
C LEU A 130 -8.29 0.93 12.22
N ALA A 131 -7.37 0.84 11.27
CA ALA A 131 -7.68 0.67 9.85
C ALA A 131 -7.23 -0.70 9.34
N HIS A 132 -7.92 -1.22 8.31
CA HIS A 132 -7.59 -2.47 7.65
C HIS A 132 -6.74 -2.28 6.40
N THR A 133 -6.86 -1.13 5.73
CA THR A 133 -6.11 -0.79 4.51
C THR A 133 -5.37 0.54 4.64
N LEU A 134 -4.33 0.71 3.83
CA LEU A 134 -3.58 1.98 3.74
C LEU A 134 -4.48 3.13 3.27
N GLU A 135 -5.41 2.84 2.35
CA GLU A 135 -6.40 3.82 1.89
C GLU A 135 -7.33 4.25 3.02
N GLU A 136 -7.87 3.32 3.80
CA GLU A 136 -8.71 3.62 4.95
C GLU A 136 -7.96 4.44 5.99
N THR A 137 -6.69 4.09 6.26
CA THR A 137 -5.81 4.86 7.16
C THR A 137 -5.70 6.32 6.73
N ALA A 138 -5.48 6.57 5.44
CA ALA A 138 -5.37 7.93 4.89
C ALA A 138 -6.71 8.70 5.00
N LYS A 139 -7.83 8.04 4.70
CA LYS A 139 -9.17 8.64 4.78
C LYS A 139 -9.52 9.02 6.22
N ILE A 140 -9.27 8.14 7.19
CA ILE A 140 -9.46 8.43 8.62
C ILE A 140 -8.58 9.60 9.06
N ALA A 141 -7.29 9.61 8.67
CA ALA A 141 -6.37 10.69 9.04
C ALA A 141 -6.85 12.05 8.51
N VAL A 142 -7.36 12.10 7.28
CA VAL A 142 -7.89 13.34 6.67
C VAL A 142 -9.18 13.77 7.35
N ASP A 143 -10.10 12.86 7.66
CA ASP A 143 -11.34 13.20 8.38
C ASP A 143 -11.01 13.77 9.77
N LEU A 144 -10.11 13.14 10.52
CA LEU A 144 -9.64 13.64 11.83
C LEU A 144 -8.98 15.01 11.73
N ALA A 145 -8.13 15.25 10.71
CA ALA A 145 -7.43 16.53 10.52
C ALA A 145 -8.36 17.67 10.12
N ASN A 146 -9.57 17.36 9.64
CA ASN A 146 -10.59 18.33 9.26
C ASN A 146 -11.76 18.40 10.25
N ASP A 147 -11.63 17.81 11.45
CA ASP A 147 -12.71 17.72 12.45
C ASP A 147 -14.00 17.08 11.90
N VAL A 148 -13.86 16.16 10.94
CA VAL A 148 -14.95 15.38 10.37
C VAL A 148 -15.11 14.08 11.14
N ALA A 149 -16.34 13.70 11.45
CA ALA A 149 -16.61 12.44 12.13
C ALA A 149 -16.13 11.24 11.30
N VAL A 150 -15.35 10.37 11.92
CA VAL A 150 -14.85 9.16 11.30
C VAL A 150 -16.03 8.24 10.92
N LYS A 151 -16.06 7.79 9.68
CA LYS A 151 -17.11 6.92 9.16
C LYS A 151 -16.94 5.51 9.72
N LYS A 152 -18.06 4.80 9.86
CA LYS A 152 -18.04 3.37 10.24
C LYS A 152 -17.39 2.49 9.17
N ASN A 153 -17.49 2.88 7.91
CA ASN A 153 -16.94 2.16 6.77
C ASN A 153 -16.46 3.13 5.69
N TYR A 154 -15.25 2.88 5.18
CA TYR A 154 -14.64 3.63 4.08
C TYR A 154 -14.58 2.81 2.78
N PHE A 155 -15.18 1.62 2.78
CA PHE A 155 -15.26 0.80 1.58
C PHE A 155 -16.09 1.48 0.50
N GLU A 156 -15.58 1.47 -0.71
CA GLU A 156 -16.25 1.96 -1.90
C GLU A 156 -16.21 0.87 -2.96
N ALA A 157 -17.40 0.36 -3.32
CA ALA A 157 -17.52 -0.64 -4.37
C ALA A 157 -17.09 -0.05 -5.73
N LEU A 158 -16.23 -0.76 -6.43
CA LEU A 158 -15.84 -0.38 -7.80
C LEU A 158 -16.86 -0.90 -8.81
N ALA A 159 -17.08 -0.11 -9.87
CA ALA A 159 -17.81 -0.60 -11.02
C ALA A 159 -17.00 -1.67 -11.76
N LYS A 160 -17.69 -2.73 -12.22
CA LYS A 160 -17.05 -3.77 -13.01
C LYS A 160 -16.47 -3.16 -14.31
N PRO A 161 -15.20 -3.45 -14.64
CA PRO A 161 -14.59 -2.99 -15.87
C PRO A 161 -15.36 -3.50 -17.12
N ALA A 162 -15.38 -2.69 -18.17
CA ALA A 162 -16.01 -3.06 -19.45
C ALA A 162 -15.13 -4.03 -20.26
N VAL A 163 -14.64 -5.08 -19.62
CA VAL A 163 -13.83 -6.15 -20.23
C VAL A 163 -14.39 -7.52 -19.79
N PRO A 164 -14.16 -8.59 -20.57
CA PRO A 164 -14.62 -9.93 -20.19
C PRO A 164 -14.08 -10.38 -18.84
N THR A 165 -14.94 -11.06 -18.07
CA THR A 165 -14.52 -11.77 -16.87
C THR A 165 -13.63 -12.95 -17.26
N LEU A 166 -12.55 -13.15 -16.52
CA LEU A 166 -11.63 -14.26 -16.78
C LEU A 166 -12.22 -15.59 -16.33
N PRO A 167 -11.83 -16.69 -16.99
CA PRO A 167 -12.14 -18.04 -16.53
C PRO A 167 -11.69 -18.29 -15.09
N GLU A 168 -12.40 -19.20 -14.41
CA GLU A 168 -12.16 -19.49 -12.98
C GLU A 168 -10.73 -20.01 -12.70
N ASP A 169 -10.14 -20.78 -13.63
CA ASP A 169 -8.79 -21.36 -13.54
C ASP A 169 -7.66 -20.33 -13.65
N LYS A 170 -7.96 -19.09 -14.07
CA LYS A 170 -6.97 -18.02 -14.16
C LYS A 170 -6.67 -17.43 -12.79
N VAL A 171 -5.42 -17.03 -12.56
CA VAL A 171 -4.94 -16.53 -11.28
C VAL A 171 -4.36 -15.12 -11.40
N VAL A 172 -4.19 -14.47 -10.25
CA VAL A 172 -3.52 -13.17 -10.11
C VAL A 172 -2.06 -13.41 -9.74
N LYS A 173 -1.16 -12.72 -10.41
CA LYS A 173 0.26 -12.62 -10.11
C LYS A 173 0.61 -11.17 -9.76
N GLY A 174 1.01 -10.92 -8.53
CA GLY A 174 1.42 -9.60 -8.03
C GLY A 174 2.93 -9.39 -8.16
N LEU A 175 3.36 -8.30 -8.79
CA LEU A 175 4.76 -7.89 -8.98
C LEU A 175 4.99 -6.51 -8.40
N TYR A 176 5.39 -6.45 -7.14
CA TYR A 176 5.51 -5.21 -6.38
C TYR A 176 6.95 -4.77 -6.18
N SER A 177 7.19 -3.46 -6.29
CA SER A 177 8.43 -2.83 -5.83
C SER A 177 8.35 -2.39 -4.37
N GLY A 178 7.14 -2.21 -3.86
CA GLY A 178 6.87 -1.83 -2.49
C GLY A 178 6.45 -2.99 -1.61
N GLY A 179 7.30 -3.44 -0.69
CA GLY A 179 7.02 -4.60 0.16
C GLY A 179 5.76 -4.47 1.02
N THR A 180 5.37 -3.26 1.38
CA THR A 180 4.12 -3.02 2.13
C THR A 180 2.90 -3.10 1.23
N LEU A 181 3.00 -2.58 0.00
CA LEU A 181 1.95 -2.71 -1.01
C LEU A 181 1.77 -4.17 -1.40
N ALA A 182 2.87 -4.92 -1.55
CA ALA A 182 2.83 -6.38 -1.75
C ALA A 182 2.12 -7.09 -0.59
N SER A 183 2.46 -6.73 0.66
CA SER A 183 1.86 -7.34 1.85
C SER A 183 0.36 -7.07 1.94
N GLU A 184 -0.08 -5.83 1.69
CA GLU A 184 -1.51 -5.48 1.65
C GLU A 184 -2.22 -6.24 0.52
N ALA A 185 -1.66 -6.28 -0.69
CA ALA A 185 -2.25 -7.00 -1.81
C ALA A 185 -2.36 -8.51 -1.53
N GLY A 186 -1.31 -9.11 -1.00
CA GLY A 186 -1.33 -10.52 -0.61
C GLY A 186 -2.36 -10.83 0.46
N MET A 187 -2.48 -9.96 1.47
CA MET A 187 -3.48 -10.06 2.53
C MET A 187 -4.90 -10.01 1.95
N LEU A 188 -5.23 -8.97 1.19
CA LEU A 188 -6.57 -8.77 0.63
C LEU A 188 -6.98 -9.89 -0.35
N ILE A 189 -6.04 -10.37 -1.19
CA ILE A 189 -6.30 -11.52 -2.07
C ILE A 189 -6.53 -12.79 -1.25
N SER A 190 -5.69 -13.02 -0.23
CA SER A 190 -5.82 -14.21 0.63
C SER A 190 -7.12 -14.23 1.41
N GLU A 191 -7.57 -13.08 1.93
CA GLU A 191 -8.85 -12.94 2.63
C GLU A 191 -10.05 -13.19 1.71
N ALA A 192 -10.04 -12.56 0.52
CA ALA A 192 -11.15 -12.69 -0.43
C ALA A 192 -11.32 -14.10 -0.99
N LEU A 193 -10.25 -14.91 -1.01
CA LEU A 193 -10.21 -16.24 -1.61
C LEU A 193 -9.99 -17.37 -0.59
N ASP A 194 -9.90 -17.04 0.70
CA ASP A 194 -9.61 -17.98 1.80
C ASP A 194 -8.35 -18.86 1.53
N LEU A 195 -7.23 -18.20 1.18
CA LEU A 195 -6.00 -18.88 0.78
C LEU A 195 -5.05 -19.22 1.94
N GLY A 196 -5.47 -18.99 3.19
CA GLY A 196 -4.75 -19.45 4.39
C GLY A 196 -3.64 -18.53 4.87
N GLY A 197 -3.62 -17.26 4.47
CA GLY A 197 -2.72 -16.23 5.01
C GLY A 197 -1.44 -16.01 4.22
N LEU A 198 -0.59 -15.10 4.75
CA LEU A 198 0.63 -14.67 4.07
C LEU A 198 1.78 -15.67 4.27
N VAL A 199 2.61 -15.81 3.24
CA VAL A 199 3.85 -16.58 3.26
C VAL A 199 5.03 -15.62 3.21
N LYS A 200 6.10 -15.87 3.97
CA LYS A 200 7.36 -15.11 3.88
C LYS A 200 8.48 -16.09 3.51
N ALA A 201 8.63 -16.34 2.22
CA ALA A 201 9.71 -17.17 1.71
C ALA A 201 10.10 -16.69 0.31
N GLU A 202 11.38 -16.48 0.08
CA GLU A 202 11.92 -16.18 -1.26
C GLU A 202 11.28 -14.96 -1.93
N GLY A 203 11.00 -13.88 -1.15
CA GLY A 203 10.32 -12.68 -1.63
C GLY A 203 8.82 -12.81 -1.86
N TYR A 204 8.24 -14.01 -1.76
CA TYR A 204 6.80 -14.19 -1.81
C TYR A 204 6.13 -13.71 -0.53
N VAL A 205 5.08 -12.93 -0.65
CA VAL A 205 4.15 -12.58 0.44
C VAL A 205 2.87 -13.40 0.36
N LEU A 206 2.51 -13.86 -0.82
CA LEU A 206 1.44 -14.83 -1.06
C LEU A 206 1.93 -15.86 -2.09
N LYS A 207 1.75 -17.15 -1.80
CA LYS A 207 1.99 -18.25 -2.75
C LYS A 207 1.06 -19.40 -2.41
N SER A 208 -0.10 -19.45 -3.05
CA SER A 208 -1.13 -20.45 -2.77
C SER A 208 -2.01 -20.68 -3.99
N HIS A 209 -2.33 -21.93 -4.32
CA HIS A 209 -3.24 -22.32 -5.41
C HIS A 209 -2.96 -21.66 -6.77
N GLY A 210 -1.68 -21.32 -7.03
CA GLY A 210 -1.27 -20.61 -8.24
C GLY A 210 -1.31 -19.09 -8.14
N TYR A 211 -1.98 -18.52 -7.13
CA TYR A 211 -1.87 -17.10 -6.80
C TYR A 211 -0.51 -16.79 -6.20
N GLU A 212 0.08 -15.72 -6.65
CA GLU A 212 1.40 -15.29 -6.17
C GLU A 212 1.42 -13.76 -6.05
N VAL A 213 2.01 -13.28 -4.96
CA VAL A 213 2.37 -11.86 -4.81
C VAL A 213 3.82 -11.82 -4.34
N ILE A 214 4.66 -11.11 -5.09
CA ILE A 214 6.10 -11.02 -4.85
C ILE A 214 6.45 -9.58 -4.45
N ASP A 215 7.21 -9.45 -3.36
CA ASP A 215 7.97 -8.26 -3.01
C ASP A 215 9.32 -8.32 -3.74
N LEU A 216 9.44 -7.62 -4.86
CA LEU A 216 10.70 -7.54 -5.63
C LEU A 216 11.73 -6.63 -4.96
N GLY A 217 11.34 -5.89 -3.91
CA GLY A 217 12.24 -5.13 -3.05
C GLY A 217 12.90 -5.96 -1.94
N ASP A 218 12.54 -7.25 -1.82
CA ASP A 218 13.17 -8.16 -0.86
C ASP A 218 14.66 -8.38 -1.18
N ASP A 219 15.45 -8.66 -0.14
CA ASP A 219 16.89 -8.90 -0.24
C ASP A 219 17.25 -9.97 -1.31
N MET A 220 16.37 -10.94 -1.52
CA MET A 220 16.54 -11.97 -2.54
C MET A 220 16.69 -11.40 -3.96
N TYR A 221 15.97 -10.35 -4.28
CA TYR A 221 15.97 -9.72 -5.60
C TYR A 221 16.91 -8.51 -5.70
N THR A 222 17.32 -7.93 -4.56
CA THR A 222 18.12 -6.71 -4.52
C THR A 222 19.59 -6.93 -4.23
N GLN A 223 20.01 -8.16 -3.89
CA GLN A 223 21.44 -8.48 -3.73
C GLN A 223 22.17 -8.37 -5.06
N GLY A 224 23.07 -7.36 -5.14
CA GLY A 224 23.86 -7.09 -6.33
C GLY A 224 23.11 -6.42 -7.50
N ARG A 225 21.87 -6.00 -7.27
CA ARG A 225 21.03 -5.25 -8.22
C ARG A 225 20.43 -4.01 -7.54
N PRO A 226 20.13 -2.93 -8.31
CA PRO A 226 19.36 -1.82 -7.76
C PRO A 226 17.97 -2.24 -7.34
N HIS A 227 17.38 -1.46 -6.44
CA HIS A 227 16.00 -1.67 -6.00
C HIS A 227 15.00 -1.53 -7.18
N PRO A 228 13.91 -2.32 -7.27
CA PRO A 228 12.95 -2.31 -8.39
C PRO A 228 12.16 -0.99 -8.54
N MET A 229 12.25 -0.06 -7.61
CA MET A 229 11.80 1.31 -7.80
C MET A 229 12.74 2.14 -8.66
N ILE A 230 14.03 1.76 -8.74
CA ILE A 230 15.08 2.46 -9.50
C ILE A 230 15.30 1.78 -10.85
N ASP A 231 15.28 0.45 -10.87
CA ASP A 231 15.62 -0.37 -12.03
C ASP A 231 14.43 -1.29 -12.39
N PRO A 232 13.87 -1.21 -13.59
CA PRO A 232 12.71 -2.00 -14.02
C PRO A 232 13.05 -3.46 -14.40
N ASP A 233 14.34 -3.82 -14.57
CA ASP A 233 14.74 -5.07 -15.25
C ASP A 233 14.14 -6.32 -14.61
N VAL A 234 14.24 -6.47 -13.29
CA VAL A 234 13.68 -7.64 -12.58
C VAL A 234 12.16 -7.74 -12.81
N ARG A 235 11.47 -6.60 -12.83
CA ARG A 235 10.05 -6.57 -13.09
C ARG A 235 9.72 -6.96 -14.52
N ILE A 236 10.47 -6.46 -15.48
CA ILE A 236 10.34 -6.81 -16.91
C ILE A 236 10.59 -8.31 -17.11
N GLU A 237 11.63 -8.87 -16.50
CA GLU A 237 11.91 -10.32 -16.51
C GLU A 237 10.70 -11.11 -16.01
N LYS A 238 10.11 -10.72 -14.87
CA LYS A 238 8.95 -11.40 -14.26
C LYS A 238 7.65 -11.22 -15.08
N ILE A 239 7.42 -10.08 -15.70
CA ILE A 239 6.28 -9.89 -16.61
C ILE A 239 6.37 -10.87 -17.77
N ARG A 240 7.54 -11.04 -18.38
CA ARG A 240 7.77 -11.99 -19.49
C ARG A 240 7.61 -13.44 -19.02
N GLU A 241 8.12 -13.78 -17.84
CA GLU A 241 7.96 -15.11 -17.24
C GLU A 241 6.47 -15.45 -17.05
N TYR A 242 5.71 -14.57 -16.41
CA TYR A 242 4.29 -14.78 -16.14
C TYR A 242 3.42 -14.74 -17.41
N ALA A 243 3.87 -14.04 -18.46
CA ALA A 243 3.21 -14.08 -19.75
C ALA A 243 3.22 -15.46 -20.40
N GLN A 244 4.20 -16.33 -20.07
CA GLN A 244 4.28 -17.70 -20.56
C GLN A 244 3.43 -18.70 -19.72
N ASP A 245 3.06 -18.33 -18.52
CA ASP A 245 2.23 -19.20 -17.66
C ASP A 245 0.77 -19.12 -18.10
N GLU A 246 0.24 -20.24 -18.59
CA GLU A 246 -1.14 -20.34 -19.10
C GLU A 246 -2.20 -20.02 -18.02
N LYS A 247 -1.88 -20.21 -16.75
CA LYS A 247 -2.78 -19.90 -15.64
C LYS A 247 -2.82 -18.41 -15.30
N THR A 248 -1.80 -17.64 -15.66
CA THR A 248 -1.76 -16.21 -15.38
C THR A 248 -2.81 -15.48 -16.21
N GLY A 249 -3.80 -14.90 -15.56
CA GLY A 249 -4.84 -14.08 -16.16
C GLY A 249 -4.71 -12.61 -15.84
N ILE A 250 -4.09 -12.27 -14.70
CA ILE A 250 -3.90 -10.89 -14.24
C ILE A 250 -2.48 -10.74 -13.72
N ILE A 251 -1.80 -9.68 -14.17
CA ILE A 251 -0.58 -9.16 -13.54
C ILE A 251 -0.95 -7.87 -12.81
N LEU A 252 -0.82 -7.89 -11.49
CA LEU A 252 -1.09 -6.78 -10.58
C LEU A 252 0.25 -6.17 -10.14
N PHE A 253 0.39 -4.83 -10.19
CA PHE A 253 1.66 -4.19 -9.85
C PHE A 253 1.51 -2.76 -9.37
N ASP A 254 2.55 -2.25 -8.71
CA ASP A 254 2.67 -0.86 -8.30
C ASP A 254 3.57 -0.06 -9.25
N VAL A 255 3.35 1.24 -9.32
CA VAL A 255 4.29 2.23 -9.82
C VAL A 255 4.49 3.27 -8.73
N VAL A 256 5.68 3.32 -8.13
CA VAL A 256 6.01 4.26 -7.06
C VAL A 256 6.76 5.43 -7.66
N LEU A 257 6.20 6.63 -7.49
CA LEU A 257 6.79 7.91 -7.93
C LEU A 257 7.57 8.57 -6.79
N GLY A 258 8.14 9.72 -7.07
CA GLY A 258 8.84 10.55 -6.10
C GLY A 258 10.34 10.58 -6.29
N TYR A 259 11.03 11.23 -5.35
CA TYR A 259 12.48 11.32 -5.37
C TYR A 259 13.10 9.95 -5.14
N GLY A 260 14.21 9.68 -5.84
CA GLY A 260 14.92 8.40 -5.78
C GLY A 260 14.30 7.28 -6.62
N ALA A 261 13.06 7.40 -7.06
CA ALA A 261 12.44 6.45 -8.00
C ALA A 261 12.92 6.68 -9.43
N HIS A 262 12.69 5.70 -10.30
CA HIS A 262 13.01 5.79 -11.73
C HIS A 262 12.33 7.00 -12.39
N GLU A 263 13.04 7.68 -13.27
CA GLU A 263 12.54 8.90 -13.92
C GLU A 263 11.29 8.66 -14.78
N ASP A 264 11.19 7.50 -15.42
CA ASP A 264 10.05 7.09 -16.25
C ASP A 264 9.79 5.57 -16.15
N MET A 265 9.36 5.08 -14.98
CA MET A 265 9.05 3.67 -14.77
C MET A 265 7.92 3.19 -15.70
N VAL A 266 6.91 4.02 -15.95
CA VAL A 266 5.80 3.68 -16.85
C VAL A 266 6.31 3.42 -18.26
N GLY A 267 7.13 4.32 -18.82
CA GLY A 267 7.72 4.15 -20.15
C GLY A 267 8.62 2.93 -20.25
N ALA A 268 9.31 2.56 -19.18
CA ALA A 268 10.15 1.38 -19.14
C ALA A 268 9.35 0.07 -19.11
N LEU A 269 8.18 0.04 -18.44
CA LEU A 269 7.35 -1.17 -18.32
C LEU A 269 6.41 -1.41 -19.50
N LEU A 270 5.90 -0.36 -20.15
CA LEU A 270 4.90 -0.47 -21.23
C LEU A 270 5.30 -1.40 -22.38
N PRO A 271 6.55 -1.39 -22.90
CA PRO A 271 6.95 -2.34 -23.94
C PRO A 271 6.84 -3.81 -23.52
N ALA A 272 7.21 -4.13 -22.29
CA ALA A 272 7.11 -5.50 -21.76
C ALA A 272 5.65 -5.92 -21.53
N ILE A 273 4.79 -4.99 -21.13
CA ILE A 273 3.35 -5.21 -20.97
C ILE A 273 2.71 -5.51 -22.34
N GLU A 274 3.08 -4.76 -23.39
CA GLU A 274 2.59 -4.97 -24.75
C GLU A 274 3.05 -6.33 -25.31
N GLU A 275 4.33 -6.66 -25.15
CA GLU A 275 4.91 -7.96 -25.50
C GLU A 275 4.18 -9.12 -24.80
N ALA A 276 3.95 -9.00 -23.49
CA ALA A 276 3.27 -10.01 -22.68
C ALA A 276 1.82 -10.23 -23.15
N ARG A 277 1.09 -9.16 -23.49
CA ARG A 277 -0.26 -9.29 -24.05
C ARG A 277 -0.27 -9.95 -25.43
N ALA A 278 0.69 -9.60 -26.29
CA ALA A 278 0.83 -10.23 -27.60
C ALA A 278 1.07 -11.74 -27.44
N THR A 279 1.98 -12.14 -26.54
CA THR A 279 2.25 -13.54 -26.21
C THR A 279 1.00 -14.28 -25.75
N ALA A 280 0.24 -13.69 -24.83
CA ALA A 280 -1.01 -14.28 -24.35
C ALA A 280 -2.04 -14.42 -25.46
N LYS A 281 -2.20 -13.39 -26.30
CA LYS A 281 -3.14 -13.38 -27.41
C LYS A 281 -2.80 -14.42 -28.48
N GLU A 282 -1.53 -14.62 -28.82
CA GLU A 282 -1.06 -15.69 -29.72
C GLU A 282 -1.40 -17.07 -29.17
N ALA A 283 -1.39 -17.23 -27.84
CA ALA A 283 -1.83 -18.45 -27.15
C ALA A 283 -3.37 -18.53 -26.96
N GLY A 284 -4.15 -17.62 -27.56
CA GLY A 284 -5.61 -17.63 -27.53
C GLY A 284 -6.22 -17.28 -26.16
N ARG A 285 -5.52 -16.52 -25.32
CA ARG A 285 -5.96 -16.14 -23.97
C ARG A 285 -5.86 -14.65 -23.71
N ASP A 286 -6.68 -14.17 -22.79
CA ASP A 286 -6.60 -12.81 -22.27
C ASP A 286 -5.61 -12.72 -21.11
N LEU A 287 -4.84 -11.62 -21.10
CA LEU A 287 -3.95 -11.25 -19.99
C LEU A 287 -4.19 -9.78 -19.64
N TYR A 288 -4.72 -9.54 -18.45
CA TYR A 288 -4.97 -8.19 -17.95
C TYR A 288 -3.84 -7.69 -17.07
N PHE A 289 -3.61 -6.39 -17.14
CA PHE A 289 -2.69 -5.67 -16.28
C PHE A 289 -3.48 -4.70 -15.42
N VAL A 290 -3.27 -4.77 -14.12
CA VAL A 290 -3.89 -3.87 -13.13
C VAL A 290 -2.78 -3.19 -12.36
N ALA A 291 -2.87 -1.88 -12.21
CA ALA A 291 -1.85 -1.10 -11.51
C ALA A 291 -2.45 -0.13 -10.49
N THR A 292 -1.66 0.15 -9.46
CA THR A 292 -1.77 1.36 -8.65
C THR A 292 -0.58 2.26 -8.90
N VAL A 293 -0.78 3.58 -8.83
CA VAL A 293 0.30 4.58 -8.89
C VAL A 293 0.37 5.27 -7.54
N CYS A 294 1.44 4.98 -6.79
CA CYS A 294 1.75 5.66 -5.53
C CYS A 294 2.48 6.97 -5.84
N GLY A 295 1.76 8.09 -5.81
CA GLY A 295 2.32 9.37 -6.18
C GLY A 295 1.34 10.52 -6.12
N THR A 296 1.84 11.73 -6.42
CA THR A 296 1.09 12.97 -6.52
C THR A 296 1.39 13.71 -7.82
N THR A 297 0.55 14.68 -8.18
CA THR A 297 0.80 15.55 -9.33
C THR A 297 2.02 16.46 -9.16
N LYS A 298 2.55 16.56 -7.93
CA LYS A 298 3.74 17.35 -7.55
C LYS A 298 5.04 16.55 -7.70
N ASP A 299 4.95 15.22 -7.82
CA ASP A 299 6.12 14.39 -8.03
C ASP A 299 6.77 14.68 -9.39
N PRO A 300 8.11 14.56 -9.53
CA PRO A 300 8.81 14.81 -10.80
C PRO A 300 8.22 14.05 -11.99
N GLN A 301 7.80 12.82 -11.78
CA GLN A 301 7.21 11.94 -12.81
C GLN A 301 5.75 12.28 -13.13
N ASN A 302 5.07 13.05 -12.29
CA ASN A 302 3.68 13.47 -12.35
C ASN A 302 2.67 12.30 -12.35
N TYR A 303 1.87 12.22 -11.28
CA TYR A 303 0.87 11.16 -11.08
C TYR A 303 -0.12 11.05 -12.24
N GLN A 304 -0.73 12.17 -12.67
CA GLN A 304 -1.76 12.15 -13.70
C GLN A 304 -1.20 11.66 -15.04
N SER A 305 -0.03 12.15 -15.45
CA SER A 305 0.66 11.70 -16.65
C SER A 305 0.99 10.20 -16.60
N SER A 306 1.42 9.70 -15.46
CA SER A 306 1.72 8.28 -15.27
C SER A 306 0.45 7.41 -15.40
N VAL A 307 -0.65 7.84 -14.78
CA VAL A 307 -1.96 7.17 -14.87
C VAL A 307 -2.49 7.15 -16.31
N ASP A 308 -2.45 8.29 -17.00
CA ASP A 308 -2.97 8.41 -18.38
C ASP A 308 -2.19 7.51 -19.34
N ARG A 309 -0.87 7.52 -19.27
CA ARG A 309 0.00 6.66 -20.09
C ARG A 309 -0.23 5.16 -19.83
N LEU A 310 -0.41 4.75 -18.57
CA LEU A 310 -0.78 3.36 -18.26
C LEU A 310 -2.12 2.98 -18.88
N LYS A 311 -3.14 3.85 -18.76
CA LYS A 311 -4.47 3.64 -19.37
C LYS A 311 -4.41 3.59 -20.90
N GLU A 312 -3.69 4.49 -21.53
CA GLU A 312 -3.43 4.48 -22.97
C GLU A 312 -2.73 3.18 -23.41
N GLY A 313 -1.78 2.70 -22.60
CA GLY A 313 -1.15 1.39 -22.75
C GLY A 313 -2.10 0.23 -22.41
N GLY A 314 -3.40 0.45 -22.12
CA GLY A 314 -4.42 -0.55 -21.83
C GLY A 314 -4.28 -1.23 -20.47
N VAL A 315 -3.58 -0.62 -19.53
CA VAL A 315 -3.52 -1.06 -18.13
C VAL A 315 -4.75 -0.51 -17.38
N LEU A 316 -5.38 -1.33 -16.58
CA LEU A 316 -6.45 -0.89 -15.68
C LEU A 316 -5.80 -0.27 -14.43
N VAL A 317 -6.09 0.99 -14.18
CA VAL A 317 -5.44 1.73 -13.07
C VAL A 317 -6.47 2.07 -11.99
N ALA A 318 -6.15 1.72 -10.76
CA ALA A 318 -6.92 2.06 -9.57
C ALA A 318 -6.24 3.16 -8.75
N GLU A 319 -7.03 3.87 -7.95
CA GLU A 319 -6.58 5.04 -7.17
C GLU A 319 -5.75 4.67 -5.94
N SER A 320 -5.87 3.43 -5.46
CA SER A 320 -5.11 2.90 -4.34
C SER A 320 -4.76 1.44 -4.56
N ASN A 321 -3.82 0.92 -3.78
CA ASN A 321 -3.44 -0.48 -3.85
C ASN A 321 -4.61 -1.41 -3.45
N ALA A 322 -5.39 -1.06 -2.43
CA ALA A 322 -6.58 -1.81 -2.05
C ALA A 322 -7.62 -1.85 -3.19
N LYS A 323 -7.86 -0.72 -3.87
CA LYS A 323 -8.74 -0.66 -5.04
C LYS A 323 -8.17 -1.43 -6.25
N ALA A 324 -6.85 -1.49 -6.42
CA ALA A 324 -6.24 -2.30 -7.47
C ALA A 324 -6.48 -3.79 -7.24
N VAL A 325 -6.38 -4.26 -6.00
CA VAL A 325 -6.74 -5.63 -5.63
C VAL A 325 -8.23 -5.89 -5.89
N GLN A 326 -9.11 -5.01 -5.44
CA GLN A 326 -10.56 -5.12 -5.70
C GLN A 326 -10.86 -5.23 -7.21
N LEU A 327 -10.20 -4.40 -8.01
CA LEU A 327 -10.34 -4.42 -9.47
C LEU A 327 -9.88 -5.76 -10.08
N ALA A 328 -8.74 -6.30 -9.61
CA ALA A 328 -8.25 -7.61 -10.02
C ALA A 328 -9.23 -8.75 -9.67
N LEU A 329 -9.85 -8.70 -8.48
CA LEU A 329 -10.86 -9.67 -8.05
C LEU A 329 -12.14 -9.55 -8.90
N LEU A 330 -12.58 -8.33 -9.21
CA LEU A 330 -13.74 -8.12 -10.11
C LEU A 330 -13.51 -8.71 -11.51
N LEU A 331 -12.28 -8.67 -12.04
CA LEU A 331 -11.93 -9.33 -13.30
C LEU A 331 -12.05 -10.85 -13.22
N LYS A 332 -11.94 -11.42 -12.03
CA LYS A 332 -12.18 -12.84 -11.71
C LYS A 332 -13.67 -13.15 -11.47
N GLY A 333 -14.54 -12.13 -11.48
CA GLY A 333 -15.95 -12.28 -11.12
C GLY A 333 -16.20 -12.38 -9.62
N ILE A 334 -15.23 -11.98 -8.81
CA ILE A 334 -15.32 -11.97 -7.35
C ILE A 334 -15.64 -10.54 -6.92
N GLU A 335 -16.83 -10.35 -6.35
CA GLU A 335 -17.27 -9.06 -5.82
C GLU A 335 -16.99 -9.04 -4.31
N ILE A 336 -16.29 -8.02 -3.85
CA ILE A 336 -16.15 -7.74 -2.42
C ILE A 336 -17.33 -6.84 -2.06
N SER A 337 -18.17 -7.27 -1.10
CA SER A 337 -19.30 -6.49 -0.60
C SER A 337 -18.94 -5.73 0.68
N GLU A 338 -19.78 -4.76 1.06
CA GLU A 338 -19.71 -4.11 2.38
C GLU A 338 -19.86 -5.12 3.52
N ASP A 339 -20.67 -6.16 3.33
CA ASP A 339 -20.96 -7.19 4.34
C ASP A 339 -19.74 -8.10 4.59
N ASP A 340 -18.83 -8.21 3.62
CA ASP A 340 -17.57 -8.95 3.78
C ASP A 340 -16.55 -8.20 4.65
N LYS A 341 -16.76 -6.91 4.88
CA LYS A 341 -16.03 -6.12 5.87
C LYS A 341 -16.88 -6.01 7.12
N GLU A 342 -16.54 -6.74 8.16
CA GLU A 342 -17.09 -6.50 9.47
C GLU A 342 -16.98 -5.00 9.80
N VAL A 343 -18.14 -4.39 10.07
CA VAL A 343 -18.21 -2.99 10.45
C VAL A 343 -17.39 -2.84 11.73
N VAL A 344 -16.31 -2.11 11.66
CA VAL A 344 -15.52 -1.76 12.84
C VAL A 344 -16.44 -0.97 13.75
N ALA A 345 -16.91 -1.58 14.84
CA ALA A 345 -17.79 -0.91 15.78
C ALA A 345 -17.00 0.22 16.42
N TYR A 346 -17.45 1.46 16.22
CA TYR A 346 -16.87 2.61 16.90
C TYR A 346 -17.18 2.53 18.38
N ASN A 347 -16.18 2.26 19.20
CA ASN A 347 -16.24 2.29 20.66
C ASN A 347 -15.45 3.48 21.23
N GLY A 348 -15.09 4.44 20.40
CA GLY A 348 -14.43 5.65 20.82
C GLY A 348 -15.40 6.62 21.51
N PRO A 349 -14.89 7.68 22.21
CA PRO A 349 -15.74 8.70 22.79
C PRO A 349 -16.59 9.36 21.68
N THR A 350 -17.89 9.35 21.85
CA THR A 350 -18.79 10.22 21.10
C THR A 350 -18.37 11.66 21.38
N VAL A 351 -17.98 12.38 20.34
CA VAL A 351 -17.86 13.83 20.44
C VAL A 351 -19.30 14.33 20.53
N ASP A 352 -19.70 14.73 21.76
CA ASP A 352 -20.94 15.46 22.00
C ASP A 352 -20.85 16.88 21.43
#